data_64d44950f01868cc4f27d365036c4f4e
#
_entry.id   64d44950f01868cc4f27d365036c4f4e
#
_cell.length_a   1.000
_cell.length_b   1.000
_cell.length_c   1.000
_cell.angle_alpha   90.00
_cell.angle_beta   90.00
_cell.angle_gamma   90.00
#
_symmetry.space_group_name_H-M   'P 1'
#
loop_
_entity.id
_entity.type
_entity.pdbx_description
1 polymer ?
#
loop_
_entity_poly.entity_id
_entity_poly.type
_entity_poly.pdbx_seq_one_letter_code
_entity_poly.pdbx_strand_id
1 'polypeptide(L)'
;MAKKSTIITNWPKYLLQWGVLVALIVFITGLIPSEVAVDPEAYCPMGGLQALATYLANNSLPCSMSSLQVMMGIALVAAVVLFSKLFCAFICPLGTVHDLISKARNAMHIKSLNIRNGSVADKVLRIVKYALLFWIFYSTVNASELFCKNLDPYYAIATGFKGDITLWMSIVSICIVVLGSFLVDMFWCRYLCPLGAISNTFKFWLWIGVLFGVYYLADVLGANIPWAVLLGAFCLVGYLLEIFHAKPKLQVLKVQKNMAACNNCGLCMKKCPYHIDIKSCQGAVDSVDCTLCGECVASCSTGALQVGVTAKAKGKLWNILPAVLTVVLIAFGMWAGGKFELPTIDMKWGMEVMGPDSTMVKVVDMDDLETVTIEGLRSV
;
A
#
# COMPACT_ATOMS: atom_id res chain seq x y z
N MET A 1 -41.05 -4.86 -21.63
CA MET A 1 -40.68 -3.48 -21.26
C MET A 1 -39.35 -3.52 -20.50
N ALA A 2 -38.26 -3.16 -21.15
CA ALA A 2 -36.94 -3.11 -20.49
C ALA A 2 -36.92 -1.93 -19.51
N LYS A 3 -36.92 -2.23 -18.21
CA LYS A 3 -36.73 -1.26 -17.14
C LYS A 3 -35.39 -0.58 -17.38
N LYS A 4 -35.42 0.70 -17.73
CA LYS A 4 -34.23 1.56 -17.88
C LYS A 4 -33.41 1.43 -16.61
N SER A 5 -32.35 0.59 -16.61
CA SER A 5 -31.49 0.41 -15.45
C SER A 5 -30.75 1.74 -15.27
N THR A 6 -31.12 2.47 -14.25
CA THR A 6 -30.31 3.59 -13.74
C THR A 6 -28.95 3.01 -13.40
N ILE A 7 -27.94 3.34 -14.19
CA ILE A 7 -26.54 3.06 -13.87
C ILE A 7 -26.27 3.81 -12.57
N ILE A 8 -26.28 3.07 -11.46
CA ILE A 8 -25.97 3.62 -10.15
C ILE A 8 -24.48 3.96 -10.20
N THR A 9 -24.17 5.24 -10.27
CA THR A 9 -22.80 5.71 -10.18
C THR A 9 -22.26 5.29 -8.81
N ASN A 10 -21.05 4.77 -8.76
CA ASN A 10 -20.36 4.36 -7.53
C ASN A 10 -19.86 5.61 -6.76
N TRP A 11 -20.80 6.45 -6.33
CA TRP A 11 -20.53 7.76 -5.73
C TRP A 11 -19.65 7.69 -4.46
N PRO A 12 -19.73 6.65 -3.57
CA PRO A 12 -18.91 6.63 -2.37
C PRO A 12 -17.42 6.50 -2.71
N LYS A 13 -17.09 5.68 -3.73
CA LYS A 13 -15.73 5.53 -4.23
C LYS A 13 -15.22 6.87 -4.77
N TYR A 14 -15.96 7.50 -5.66
CA TYR A 14 -15.53 8.74 -6.30
C TYR A 14 -15.42 9.90 -5.32
N LEU A 15 -16.33 9.99 -4.36
CA LEU A 15 -16.29 11.01 -3.33
C LEU A 15 -14.99 10.91 -2.50
N LEU A 16 -14.61 9.71 -2.07
CA LEU A 16 -13.37 9.50 -1.33
C LEU A 16 -12.14 9.76 -2.21
N GLN A 17 -12.10 9.20 -3.41
CA GLN A 17 -10.97 9.37 -4.32
C GLN A 17 -10.71 10.85 -4.67
N TRP A 18 -11.76 11.59 -5.03
CA TRP A 18 -11.63 13.02 -5.36
C TRP A 18 -11.38 13.85 -4.13
N GLY A 19 -11.99 13.50 -2.98
CA GLY A 19 -11.74 14.17 -1.70
C GLY A 19 -10.27 14.11 -1.30
N VAL A 20 -9.67 12.95 -1.37
CA VAL A 20 -8.24 12.76 -1.08
C VAL A 20 -7.36 13.51 -2.09
N LEU A 21 -7.69 13.42 -3.39
CA LEU A 21 -6.91 14.12 -4.42
C LEU A 21 -6.95 15.65 -4.23
N VAL A 22 -8.12 16.20 -3.95
CA VAL A 22 -8.29 17.63 -3.66
C VAL A 22 -7.54 18.02 -2.39
N ALA A 23 -7.64 17.22 -1.32
CA ALA A 23 -6.90 17.47 -0.09
C ALA A 23 -5.38 17.50 -0.33
N LEU A 24 -4.85 16.58 -1.13
CA LEU A 24 -3.44 16.59 -1.52
C LEU A 24 -3.06 17.84 -2.33
N ILE A 25 -3.87 18.23 -3.32
CA ILE A 25 -3.61 19.43 -4.12
C ILE A 25 -3.60 20.67 -3.23
N VAL A 26 -4.56 20.81 -2.31
CA VAL A 26 -4.63 21.93 -1.36
C VAL A 26 -3.41 21.95 -0.45
N PHE A 27 -2.94 20.78 -0.02
CA PHE A 27 -1.72 20.65 0.78
C PHE A 27 -0.47 21.09 -0.01
N ILE A 28 -0.29 20.59 -1.23
CA ILE A 28 0.86 20.93 -2.10
C ILE A 28 0.90 22.42 -2.44
N THR A 29 -0.27 23.03 -2.63
CA THR A 29 -0.36 24.48 -2.98
C THR A 29 -0.07 25.41 -1.79
N GLY A 30 0.11 24.86 -0.57
CA GLY A 30 0.41 25.65 0.62
C GLY A 30 -0.76 26.52 1.11
N LEU A 31 -1.98 26.22 0.68
CA LEU A 31 -3.20 26.90 1.16
C LEU A 31 -3.51 26.61 2.63
N ILE A 32 -2.94 25.54 3.18
CA ILE A 32 -3.02 25.22 4.61
C ILE A 32 -1.81 25.82 5.31
N PRO A 33 -1.98 26.61 6.40
CA PRO A 33 -0.87 27.16 7.16
C PRO A 33 0.08 26.07 7.65
N SER A 34 1.38 26.35 7.63
CA SER A 34 2.43 25.40 8.03
C SER A 34 2.32 24.86 9.46
N GLU A 35 1.62 25.59 10.33
CA GLU A 35 1.35 25.17 11.72
C GLU A 35 0.40 23.96 11.82
N VAL A 36 -0.37 23.69 10.76
CA VAL A 36 -1.28 22.54 10.63
C VAL A 36 -0.72 21.52 9.62
N ALA A 37 0.44 21.81 9.03
CA ALA A 37 1.05 20.98 8.00
C ALA A 37 1.47 19.63 8.59
N VAL A 38 0.60 18.66 8.41
CA VAL A 38 0.89 17.27 8.76
C VAL A 38 1.77 16.70 7.65
N ASP A 39 2.89 16.10 8.05
CA ASP A 39 3.78 15.42 7.10
C ASP A 39 3.00 14.34 6.32
N PRO A 40 2.86 14.45 4.99
CA PRO A 40 2.12 13.48 4.19
C PRO A 40 2.75 12.09 4.23
N GLU A 41 4.03 12.02 4.56
CA GLU A 41 4.76 10.77 4.74
C GLU A 41 4.25 9.97 5.94
N ALA A 42 3.86 10.64 7.02
CA ALA A 42 3.33 10.00 8.22
C ALA A 42 2.06 9.17 7.96
N TYR A 43 1.32 9.48 6.88
CA TYR A 43 0.11 8.76 6.48
C TYR A 43 0.34 7.72 5.38
N CYS A 44 1.57 7.53 4.93
CA CYS A 44 1.89 6.52 3.92
C CYS A 44 1.91 5.12 4.54
N PRO A 45 0.95 4.22 4.22
CA PRO A 45 0.95 2.88 4.80
C PRO A 45 2.15 2.03 4.36
N MET A 46 2.77 2.36 3.24
CA MET A 46 3.99 1.70 2.78
C MET A 46 5.17 2.07 3.66
N GLY A 47 5.34 3.36 3.97
CA GLY A 47 6.31 3.85 4.96
C GLY A 47 6.07 3.21 6.33
N GLY A 48 4.81 3.08 6.74
CA GLY A 48 4.44 2.43 7.99
C GLY A 48 4.85 0.97 8.08
N LEU A 49 4.72 0.21 6.98
CA LEU A 49 5.18 -1.19 6.95
C LEU A 49 6.70 -1.31 6.96
N GLN A 50 7.40 -0.38 6.33
CA GLN A 50 8.86 -0.30 6.37
C GLN A 50 9.35 0.05 7.77
N ALA A 51 8.73 1.04 8.41
CA ALA A 51 9.01 1.40 9.81
C ALA A 51 8.77 0.22 10.76
N LEU A 52 7.67 -0.51 10.58
CA LEU A 52 7.40 -1.74 11.36
C LEU A 52 8.48 -2.80 11.14
N ALA A 53 8.90 -3.03 9.90
CA ALA A 53 9.94 -4.02 9.59
C ALA A 53 11.28 -3.61 10.21
N THR A 54 11.66 -2.33 10.14
CA THR A 54 12.88 -1.80 10.76
C THR A 54 12.83 -1.93 12.28
N TYR A 55 11.67 -1.61 12.89
CA TYR A 55 11.48 -1.78 14.33
C TYR A 55 11.63 -3.24 14.77
N LEU A 56 11.03 -4.18 14.03
CA LEU A 56 11.12 -5.61 14.35
C LEU A 56 12.53 -6.17 14.14
N ALA A 57 13.30 -5.64 13.19
CA ALA A 57 14.66 -6.09 12.90
C ALA A 57 15.70 -5.48 13.87
N ASN A 58 15.55 -4.20 14.20
CA ASN A 58 16.56 -3.42 14.92
C ASN A 58 16.12 -3.06 16.36
N ASN A 59 14.90 -3.43 16.78
CA ASN A 59 14.27 -3.08 18.07
C ASN A 59 14.18 -1.57 18.34
N SER A 60 14.22 -0.74 17.29
CA SER A 60 14.25 0.72 17.41
C SER A 60 13.72 1.38 16.14
N LEU A 61 13.14 2.58 16.28
CA LEU A 61 12.72 3.41 15.16
C LEU A 61 13.78 4.49 14.90
N PRO A 62 14.31 4.63 13.68
CA PRO A 62 15.10 5.79 13.29
C PRO A 62 14.28 7.09 13.36
N CYS A 63 14.96 8.24 13.56
CA CYS A 63 14.32 9.56 13.70
C CYS A 63 13.40 9.95 12.54
N SER A 64 13.65 9.41 11.34
CA SER A 64 12.82 9.65 10.15
C SER A 64 11.50 8.88 10.15
N MET A 65 11.25 8.00 11.15
CA MET A 65 10.08 7.13 11.21
C MET A 65 9.25 7.43 12.46
N SER A 66 7.94 7.49 12.34
CA SER A 66 7.04 7.83 13.43
C SER A 66 6.16 6.64 13.87
N SER A 67 5.74 6.67 15.15
CA SER A 67 4.77 5.70 15.69
C SER A 67 3.45 5.71 14.89
N LEU A 68 3.07 6.89 14.38
CA LEU A 68 1.89 7.05 13.54
C LEU A 68 2.01 6.23 12.23
N GLN A 69 3.18 6.27 11.59
CA GLN A 69 3.44 5.46 10.38
C GLN A 69 3.26 3.96 10.66
N VAL A 70 3.84 3.47 11.76
CA VAL A 70 3.72 2.05 12.15
C VAL A 70 2.26 1.66 12.36
N MET A 71 1.48 2.48 13.08
CA MET A 71 0.06 2.21 13.32
C MET A 71 -0.77 2.23 12.04
N MET A 72 -0.45 3.12 11.09
CA MET A 72 -1.07 3.14 9.76
C MET A 72 -0.73 1.89 8.95
N GLY A 73 0.51 1.39 9.05
CA GLY A 73 0.91 0.12 8.45
C GLY A 73 0.15 -1.08 9.03
N ILE A 74 0.01 -1.15 10.35
CA ILE A 74 -0.76 -2.19 11.05
C ILE A 74 -2.25 -2.13 10.65
N ALA A 75 -2.84 -0.93 10.62
CA ALA A 75 -4.22 -0.73 10.19
C ALA A 75 -4.44 -1.20 8.74
N LEU A 76 -3.48 -0.95 7.84
CA LEU A 76 -3.53 -1.46 6.47
C LEU A 76 -3.52 -2.99 6.44
N VAL A 77 -2.61 -3.64 7.17
CA VAL A 77 -2.54 -5.12 7.22
C VAL A 77 -3.86 -5.69 7.74
N ALA A 78 -4.38 -5.14 8.83
CA ALA A 78 -5.67 -5.54 9.38
C ALA A 78 -6.81 -5.39 8.34
N ALA A 79 -6.84 -4.26 7.62
CA ALA A 79 -7.80 -4.03 6.54
C ALA A 79 -7.70 -5.08 5.43
N VAL A 80 -6.49 -5.43 5.02
CA VAL A 80 -6.26 -6.42 3.95
C VAL A 80 -6.67 -7.82 4.39
N VAL A 81 -6.31 -8.22 5.61
CA VAL A 81 -6.63 -9.54 6.17
C VAL A 81 -8.15 -9.72 6.29
N LEU A 82 -8.84 -8.73 6.82
CA LEU A 82 -10.27 -8.83 7.12
C LEU A 82 -11.15 -8.56 5.88
N PHE A 83 -10.83 -7.56 5.10
CA PHE A 83 -11.75 -7.05 4.10
C PHE A 83 -11.22 -7.12 2.66
N SER A 84 -10.04 -6.72 2.39
CA SER A 84 -9.32 -6.69 1.11
C SER A 84 -8.52 -5.37 0.97
N LYS A 85 -8.06 -5.06 -0.23
CA LYS A 85 -7.25 -3.87 -0.57
C LYS A 85 -8.09 -2.57 -0.59
N LEU A 86 -8.81 -2.26 0.50
CA LEU A 86 -9.69 -1.09 0.55
C LEU A 86 -8.94 0.21 0.34
N PHE A 87 -7.77 0.36 0.96
CA PHE A 87 -6.91 1.54 0.79
C PHE A 87 -6.63 1.82 -0.70
N CYS A 88 -6.25 0.79 -1.46
CA CYS A 88 -5.94 0.93 -2.89
C CYS A 88 -7.16 1.35 -3.73
N ALA A 89 -8.37 0.97 -3.30
CA ALA A 89 -9.59 1.25 -4.03
C ALA A 89 -10.17 2.65 -3.77
N PHE A 90 -10.00 3.17 -2.55
CA PHE A 90 -10.75 4.35 -2.09
C PHE A 90 -9.87 5.56 -1.78
N ILE A 91 -8.61 5.36 -1.36
CA ILE A 91 -7.76 6.44 -0.83
C ILE A 91 -6.49 6.63 -1.63
N CYS A 92 -5.87 5.55 -2.12
CA CYS A 92 -4.61 5.67 -2.84
C CYS A 92 -4.72 6.63 -4.04
N PRO A 93 -3.99 7.75 -4.06
CA PRO A 93 -4.08 8.73 -5.15
C PRO A 93 -3.58 8.16 -6.47
N LEU A 94 -2.62 7.22 -6.46
CA LEU A 94 -2.18 6.51 -7.66
C LEU A 94 -3.31 5.70 -8.28
N GLY A 95 -4.18 5.07 -7.45
CA GLY A 95 -5.39 4.41 -7.93
C GLY A 95 -6.34 5.36 -8.64
N THR A 96 -6.50 6.58 -8.11
CA THR A 96 -7.33 7.63 -8.73
C THR A 96 -6.74 8.11 -10.06
N VAL A 97 -5.41 8.30 -10.12
CA VAL A 97 -4.69 8.67 -11.36
C VAL A 97 -4.87 7.59 -12.44
N HIS A 98 -4.75 6.30 -12.07
CA HIS A 98 -4.99 5.19 -12.99
C HIS A 98 -6.43 5.18 -13.53
N ASP A 99 -7.42 5.39 -12.65
CA ASP A 99 -8.83 5.49 -13.08
C ASP A 99 -9.03 6.67 -14.05
N LEU A 100 -8.36 7.80 -13.81
CA LEU A 100 -8.43 8.99 -14.67
C LEU A 100 -7.79 8.73 -16.04
N ILE A 101 -6.59 8.16 -16.06
CA ILE A 101 -5.88 7.80 -17.31
C ILE A 101 -6.72 6.80 -18.13
N SER A 102 -7.29 5.78 -17.49
CA SER A 102 -8.14 4.79 -18.16
C SER A 102 -9.41 5.43 -18.74
N LYS A 103 -10.02 6.40 -18.05
CA LYS A 103 -11.18 7.15 -18.56
C LYS A 103 -10.79 8.04 -19.73
N ALA A 104 -9.66 8.77 -19.64
CA ALA A 104 -9.17 9.62 -20.72
C ALA A 104 -8.83 8.80 -21.97
N ARG A 105 -8.14 7.66 -21.82
CA ARG A 105 -7.85 6.73 -22.89
C ARG A 105 -9.12 6.19 -23.57
N ASN A 106 -10.12 5.79 -22.76
CA ASN A 106 -11.39 5.30 -23.29
C ASN A 106 -12.17 6.39 -24.04
N ALA A 107 -12.08 7.66 -23.59
CA ALA A 107 -12.66 8.80 -24.31
C ALA A 107 -11.99 9.04 -25.67
N MET A 108 -10.69 8.76 -25.77
CA MET A 108 -9.93 8.81 -27.05
C MET A 108 -10.14 7.55 -27.91
N HIS A 109 -11.02 6.61 -27.51
CA HIS A 109 -11.26 5.33 -28.19
C HIS A 109 -10.03 4.45 -28.38
N ILE A 110 -8.98 4.64 -27.57
CA ILE A 110 -7.77 3.83 -27.62
C ILE A 110 -7.98 2.56 -26.76
N LYS A 111 -7.74 1.39 -27.36
CA LYS A 111 -7.87 0.10 -26.65
C LYS A 111 -6.66 -0.13 -25.75
N SER A 112 -6.90 -0.59 -24.52
CA SER A 112 -5.82 -1.07 -23.64
C SER A 112 -5.25 -2.40 -24.15
N LEU A 113 -3.97 -2.58 -23.90
CA LEU A 113 -3.32 -3.88 -24.04
C LEU A 113 -3.81 -4.77 -22.89
N ASN A 114 -4.63 -5.76 -23.21
CA ASN A 114 -5.19 -6.65 -22.19
C ASN A 114 -4.26 -7.85 -21.95
N ILE A 115 -3.48 -7.80 -20.88
CA ILE A 115 -2.68 -8.94 -20.44
C ILE A 115 -3.62 -9.89 -19.68
N ARG A 116 -3.87 -11.07 -20.28
CA ARG A 116 -4.76 -12.07 -19.69
C ARG A 116 -4.22 -12.54 -18.33
N ASN A 117 -5.07 -12.53 -17.31
CA ASN A 117 -4.74 -13.06 -15.99
C ASN A 117 -4.28 -14.52 -16.08
N GLY A 118 -3.13 -14.83 -15.48
CA GLY A 118 -2.55 -16.18 -15.49
C GLY A 118 -1.73 -16.53 -16.74
N SER A 119 -1.58 -15.61 -17.72
CA SER A 119 -0.65 -15.80 -18.86
C SER A 119 0.80 -15.79 -18.39
N VAL A 120 1.71 -16.30 -19.22
CA VAL A 120 3.15 -16.28 -18.93
C VAL A 120 3.64 -14.85 -18.70
N ALA A 121 3.21 -13.91 -19.54
CA ALA A 121 3.55 -12.48 -19.39
C ALA A 121 3.06 -11.92 -18.06
N ASP A 122 1.82 -12.24 -17.63
CA ASP A 122 1.29 -11.82 -16.34
C ASP A 122 2.13 -12.37 -15.18
N LYS A 123 2.50 -13.64 -15.22
CA LYS A 123 3.31 -14.28 -14.18
C LYS A 123 4.70 -13.66 -14.08
N VAL A 124 5.36 -13.44 -15.21
CA VAL A 124 6.72 -12.84 -15.25
C VAL A 124 6.69 -11.40 -14.75
N LEU A 125 5.73 -10.60 -15.20
CA LEU A 125 5.62 -9.21 -14.75
C LEU A 125 5.33 -9.10 -13.24
N ARG A 126 4.59 -10.06 -12.66
CA ARG A 126 4.37 -10.10 -11.20
C ARG A 126 5.63 -10.37 -10.38
N ILE A 127 6.67 -11.02 -10.96
CA ILE A 127 7.96 -11.19 -10.28
C ILE A 127 8.56 -9.82 -9.93
N VAL A 128 8.44 -8.84 -10.82
CA VAL A 128 9.05 -7.52 -10.66
C VAL A 128 8.59 -6.85 -9.36
N LYS A 129 7.29 -6.89 -9.04
CA LYS A 129 6.79 -6.25 -7.81
C LYS A 129 7.31 -6.94 -6.52
N TYR A 130 7.54 -8.26 -6.54
CA TYR A 130 8.12 -8.97 -5.40
C TYR A 130 9.62 -8.72 -5.28
N ALA A 131 10.32 -8.60 -6.41
CA ALA A 131 11.72 -8.20 -6.42
C ALA A 131 11.91 -6.77 -5.91
N LEU A 132 11.05 -5.83 -6.33
CA LEU A 132 11.03 -4.47 -5.80
C LEU A 132 10.68 -4.44 -4.32
N LEU A 133 9.71 -5.24 -3.88
CA LEU A 133 9.37 -5.38 -2.47
C LEU A 133 10.58 -5.82 -1.64
N PHE A 134 11.27 -6.89 -2.08
CA PHE A 134 12.47 -7.37 -1.41
C PHE A 134 13.53 -6.28 -1.34
N TRP A 135 13.83 -5.64 -2.48
CA TRP A 135 14.86 -4.59 -2.52
C TRP A 135 14.55 -3.43 -1.58
N ILE A 136 13.33 -2.88 -1.66
CA ILE A 136 12.94 -1.72 -0.86
C ILE A 136 13.04 -2.02 0.63
N PHE A 137 12.50 -3.15 1.09
CA PHE A 137 12.56 -3.51 2.51
C PHE A 137 13.98 -3.84 2.96
N TYR A 138 14.75 -4.56 2.15
CA TYR A 138 16.15 -4.86 2.44
C TYR A 138 16.98 -3.58 2.58
N SER A 139 16.83 -2.64 1.64
CA SER A 139 17.53 -1.36 1.69
C SER A 139 17.10 -0.51 2.87
N THR A 140 15.78 -0.46 3.18
CA THR A 140 15.26 0.32 4.30
C THR A 140 15.79 -0.16 5.65
N VAL A 141 15.77 -1.47 5.89
CA VAL A 141 16.23 -2.02 7.17
C VAL A 141 17.73 -1.85 7.36
N ASN A 142 18.54 -1.97 6.29
CA ASN A 142 20.00 -1.83 6.37
C ASN A 142 20.42 -0.34 6.46
N ALA A 143 19.79 0.54 5.70
CA ALA A 143 20.13 1.96 5.70
C ALA A 143 19.45 2.73 6.84
N SER A 144 18.46 2.13 7.50
CA SER A 144 17.59 2.79 8.49
C SER A 144 16.92 4.06 7.95
N GLU A 145 16.72 4.13 6.63
CA GLU A 145 16.05 5.22 5.92
C GLU A 145 14.92 4.69 5.05
N LEU A 146 13.88 5.50 4.80
CA LEU A 146 12.77 5.12 3.92
C LEU A 146 13.19 5.15 2.45
N PHE A 147 13.81 4.07 1.98
CA PHE A 147 14.29 3.95 0.60
C PHE A 147 13.19 4.12 -0.45
N CYS A 148 11.92 3.85 -0.10
CA CYS A 148 10.81 4.02 -1.03
C CYS A 148 10.61 5.46 -1.50
N LYS A 149 11.06 6.48 -0.76
CA LYS A 149 10.95 7.90 -1.13
C LYS A 149 11.45 8.18 -2.55
N ASN A 150 12.54 7.54 -2.93
CA ASN A 150 13.18 7.75 -4.23
C ASN A 150 12.41 7.15 -5.41
N LEU A 151 11.63 6.09 -5.17
CA LEU A 151 10.91 5.34 -6.21
C LEU A 151 9.39 5.55 -6.16
N ASP A 152 8.86 6.11 -5.07
CA ASP A 152 7.42 6.30 -4.92
C ASP A 152 6.95 7.60 -5.61
N PRO A 153 6.23 7.48 -6.73
CA PRO A 153 5.68 8.65 -7.42
C PRO A 153 4.68 9.42 -6.56
N TYR A 154 4.09 8.78 -5.55
CA TYR A 154 3.21 9.45 -4.59
C TYR A 154 3.99 10.45 -3.74
N TYR A 155 5.11 10.04 -3.15
CA TYR A 155 5.93 10.90 -2.30
C TYR A 155 6.45 12.13 -3.07
N ALA A 156 6.98 11.90 -4.28
CA ALA A 156 7.47 12.98 -5.13
C ALA A 156 6.40 14.03 -5.45
N ILE A 157 5.17 13.58 -5.74
CA ILE A 157 4.04 14.49 -6.01
C ILE A 157 3.56 15.16 -4.72
N ALA A 158 3.42 14.42 -3.63
CA ALA A 158 2.92 14.94 -2.36
C ALA A 158 3.82 16.01 -1.73
N THR A 159 5.14 15.88 -1.90
CA THR A 159 6.13 16.88 -1.43
C THR A 159 6.36 18.02 -2.43
N GLY A 160 5.68 18.00 -3.58
CA GLY A 160 5.87 19.01 -4.65
C GLY A 160 7.30 19.03 -5.18
N PHE A 161 7.99 17.90 -5.21
CA PHE A 161 9.40 17.74 -5.61
C PHE A 161 10.41 18.51 -4.75
N LYS A 162 10.03 18.91 -3.52
CA LYS A 162 10.89 19.67 -2.59
C LYS A 162 11.48 18.81 -1.46
N GLY A 163 11.07 17.55 -1.33
CA GLY A 163 11.58 16.64 -0.31
C GLY A 163 12.96 16.04 -0.66
N ASP A 164 13.49 15.20 0.25
CA ASP A 164 14.71 14.41 0.03
C ASP A 164 14.47 13.31 -1.00
N ILE A 165 14.42 13.71 -2.27
CA ILE A 165 14.14 12.82 -3.39
C ILE A 165 15.23 12.91 -4.45
N THR A 166 15.53 11.78 -5.07
CA THR A 166 16.35 11.74 -6.26
C THR A 166 15.48 12.07 -7.49
N LEU A 167 15.50 13.33 -7.94
CA LEU A 167 14.60 13.86 -8.98
C LEU A 167 14.48 12.95 -10.21
N TRP A 168 15.61 12.44 -10.72
CA TRP A 168 15.59 11.62 -11.92
C TRP A 168 14.83 10.28 -11.71
N MET A 169 14.99 9.64 -10.53
CA MET A 169 14.26 8.41 -10.20
C MET A 169 12.76 8.66 -10.09
N SER A 170 12.38 9.76 -9.45
CA SER A 170 10.98 10.16 -9.31
C SER A 170 10.34 10.47 -10.67
N ILE A 171 11.05 11.18 -11.57
CA ILE A 171 10.56 11.43 -12.92
C ILE A 171 10.38 10.13 -13.70
N VAL A 172 11.36 9.22 -13.64
CA VAL A 172 11.28 7.92 -14.29
C VAL A 172 10.09 7.12 -13.76
N SER A 173 9.87 7.08 -12.45
CA SER A 173 8.74 6.35 -11.88
C SER A 173 7.40 6.94 -12.27
N ILE A 174 7.25 8.26 -12.32
CA ILE A 174 6.05 8.93 -12.82
C ILE A 174 5.82 8.63 -14.30
N CYS A 175 6.85 8.68 -15.13
CA CYS A 175 6.76 8.29 -16.53
C CYS A 175 6.30 6.84 -16.70
N ILE A 176 6.84 5.92 -15.89
CA ILE A 176 6.42 4.50 -15.89
C ILE A 176 4.95 4.36 -15.48
N VAL A 177 4.51 5.10 -14.45
CA VAL A 177 3.09 5.09 -14.04
C VAL A 177 2.19 5.58 -15.16
N VAL A 178 2.51 6.72 -15.77
CA VAL A 178 1.66 7.33 -16.81
C VAL A 178 1.65 6.46 -18.07
N LEU A 179 2.82 6.13 -18.62
CA LEU A 179 2.94 5.34 -19.85
C LEU A 179 2.43 3.91 -19.65
N GLY A 180 2.81 3.27 -18.53
CA GLY A 180 2.35 1.92 -18.21
C GLY A 180 0.83 1.85 -18.05
N SER A 181 0.21 2.84 -17.38
CA SER A 181 -1.24 2.91 -17.20
C SER A 181 -1.99 3.24 -18.47
N PHE A 182 -1.34 3.99 -19.38
CA PHE A 182 -1.91 4.27 -20.69
C PHE A 182 -1.95 3.00 -21.56
N LEU A 183 -0.94 2.14 -21.45
CA LEU A 183 -0.86 0.89 -22.21
C LEU A 183 -1.70 -0.23 -21.57
N VAL A 184 -1.58 -0.43 -20.26
CA VAL A 184 -2.22 -1.54 -19.52
C VAL A 184 -2.99 -1.00 -18.32
N ASP A 185 -4.24 -1.43 -18.16
CA ASP A 185 -5.06 -1.01 -17.02
C ASP A 185 -4.43 -1.47 -15.69
N MET A 186 -4.34 -0.55 -14.74
CA MET A 186 -3.75 -0.77 -13.41
C MET A 186 -2.32 -1.33 -13.45
N PHE A 187 -1.51 -0.93 -14.43
CA PHE A 187 -0.15 -1.46 -14.66
C PHE A 187 0.71 -1.37 -13.40
N TRP A 188 0.83 -0.17 -12.80
CA TRP A 188 1.62 0.05 -11.59
C TRP A 188 1.15 -0.85 -10.44
N CYS A 189 -0.15 -0.78 -10.12
CA CYS A 189 -0.72 -1.50 -8.98
C CYS A 189 -0.61 -3.02 -9.10
N ARG A 190 -0.59 -3.54 -10.34
CA ARG A 190 -0.59 -4.97 -10.60
C ARG A 190 0.81 -5.56 -10.69
N TYR A 191 1.79 -4.82 -11.25
CA TYR A 191 3.09 -5.36 -11.63
C TYR A 191 4.29 -4.71 -10.94
N LEU A 192 4.17 -3.48 -10.45
CA LEU A 192 5.28 -2.73 -9.89
C LEU A 192 5.10 -2.37 -8.42
N CYS A 193 3.88 -2.09 -7.97
CA CYS A 193 3.63 -1.59 -6.63
C CYS A 193 3.97 -2.63 -5.54
N PRO A 194 4.95 -2.34 -4.65
CA PRO A 194 5.31 -3.26 -3.57
C PRO A 194 4.20 -3.38 -2.52
N LEU A 195 3.44 -2.29 -2.27
CA LEU A 195 2.25 -2.34 -1.42
C LEU A 195 1.19 -3.30 -1.98
N GLY A 196 1.08 -3.38 -3.31
CA GLY A 196 0.24 -4.35 -3.99
C GLY A 196 0.69 -5.80 -3.75
N ALA A 197 2.01 -6.05 -3.70
CA ALA A 197 2.58 -7.36 -3.38
C ALA A 197 2.28 -7.75 -1.93
N ILE A 198 2.58 -6.88 -0.97
CA ILE A 198 2.28 -7.09 0.46
C ILE A 198 0.79 -7.39 0.66
N SER A 199 -0.08 -6.55 0.09
CA SER A 199 -1.53 -6.72 0.21
C SER A 199 -2.00 -8.05 -0.40
N ASN A 200 -1.40 -8.54 -1.49
CA ASN A 200 -1.73 -9.85 -2.05
C ASN A 200 -1.30 -10.97 -1.12
N THR A 201 -0.11 -10.87 -0.53
CA THR A 201 0.46 -11.87 0.37
C THR A 201 -0.34 -11.98 1.66
N PHE A 202 -0.69 -10.86 2.29
CA PHE A 202 -1.49 -10.87 3.53
C PHE A 202 -2.94 -11.36 3.35
N LYS A 203 -3.46 -11.43 2.14
CA LYS A 203 -4.74 -12.13 1.89
C LYS A 203 -4.67 -13.62 2.24
N PHE A 204 -3.46 -14.18 2.27
CA PHE A 204 -3.18 -15.56 2.65
C PHE A 204 -2.56 -15.65 4.06
N TRP A 205 -3.09 -14.85 4.98
CA TRP A 205 -2.53 -14.64 6.32
C TRP A 205 -2.22 -15.94 7.10
N LEU A 206 -2.96 -17.04 6.89
CA LEU A 206 -2.63 -18.32 7.51
C LEU A 206 -1.27 -18.87 7.07
N TRP A 207 -0.96 -18.80 5.78
CA TRP A 207 0.34 -19.23 5.25
C TRP A 207 1.46 -18.33 5.75
N ILE A 208 1.18 -17.04 5.87
CA ILE A 208 2.12 -16.08 6.42
C ILE A 208 2.33 -16.33 7.93
N GLY A 209 1.26 -16.62 8.66
CA GLY A 209 1.36 -17.02 10.07
C GLY A 209 2.21 -18.28 10.27
N VAL A 210 2.06 -19.28 9.40
CA VAL A 210 2.93 -20.47 9.40
C VAL A 210 4.37 -20.11 9.13
N LEU A 211 4.64 -19.25 8.12
CA LEU A 211 5.99 -18.80 7.79
C LEU A 211 6.68 -18.11 8.98
N PHE A 212 6.01 -17.13 9.60
CA PHE A 212 6.51 -16.43 10.77
C PHE A 212 6.66 -17.39 11.99
N GLY A 213 5.73 -18.30 12.18
CA GLY A 213 5.78 -19.31 13.24
C GLY A 213 6.97 -20.25 13.10
N VAL A 214 7.26 -20.71 11.87
CA VAL A 214 8.44 -21.55 11.58
C VAL A 214 9.73 -20.77 11.79
N TYR A 215 9.78 -19.50 11.35
CA TYR A 215 10.95 -18.64 11.57
C TYR A 215 11.22 -18.44 13.07
N TYR A 216 10.18 -18.09 13.85
CA TYR A 216 10.28 -17.91 15.29
C TYR A 216 10.73 -19.20 16.00
N LEU A 217 10.17 -20.34 15.61
CA LEU A 217 10.56 -21.65 16.18
C LEU A 217 12.03 -21.96 15.86
N ALA A 218 12.49 -21.68 14.65
CA ALA A 218 13.88 -21.88 14.25
C ALA A 218 14.84 -20.99 15.06
N ASP A 219 14.45 -19.73 15.30
CA ASP A 219 15.19 -18.80 16.14
C ASP A 219 15.30 -19.28 17.59
N VAL A 220 14.19 -19.71 18.19
CA VAL A 220 14.16 -20.32 19.56
C VAL A 220 15.03 -21.58 19.65
N LEU A 221 15.13 -22.36 18.56
CA LEU A 221 15.99 -23.55 18.48
C LEU A 221 17.48 -23.20 18.24
N GLY A 222 17.83 -21.89 18.16
CA GLY A 222 19.20 -21.42 18.02
C GLY A 222 19.72 -21.40 16.57
N ALA A 223 18.85 -21.43 15.57
CA ALA A 223 19.27 -21.46 14.17
C ALA A 223 19.81 -20.13 13.65
N ASN A 224 19.69 -19.00 14.39
CA ASN A 224 20.20 -17.65 14.04
C ASN A 224 20.01 -17.28 12.55
N ILE A 225 18.81 -17.47 12.02
CA ILE A 225 18.49 -17.21 10.62
C ILE A 225 18.42 -15.69 10.38
N PRO A 226 19.21 -15.13 9.45
CA PRO A 226 19.14 -13.70 9.14
C PRO A 226 17.72 -13.27 8.71
N TRP A 227 17.26 -12.10 9.17
CA TRP A 227 15.96 -11.54 8.81
C TRP A 227 15.74 -11.41 7.29
N ALA A 228 16.84 -11.21 6.51
CA ALA A 228 16.79 -11.14 5.05
C ALA A 228 16.28 -12.44 4.41
N VAL A 229 16.56 -13.60 5.03
CA VAL A 229 16.05 -14.90 4.58
C VAL A 229 14.54 -14.98 4.80
N LEU A 230 14.03 -14.48 5.94
CA LEU A 230 12.60 -14.38 6.20
C LEU A 230 11.91 -13.48 5.17
N LEU A 231 12.50 -12.32 4.85
CA LEU A 231 11.99 -11.41 3.83
C LEU A 231 11.96 -12.07 2.44
N GLY A 232 13.04 -12.75 2.06
CA GLY A 232 13.12 -13.51 0.80
C GLY A 232 12.06 -14.61 0.74
N ALA A 233 11.88 -15.37 1.82
CA ALA A 233 10.86 -16.40 1.93
C ALA A 233 9.44 -15.80 1.86
N PHE A 234 9.20 -14.66 2.51
CA PHE A 234 7.93 -13.93 2.43
C PHE A 234 7.59 -13.53 0.99
N CYS A 235 8.55 -12.96 0.25
CA CYS A 235 8.38 -12.57 -1.14
C CYS A 235 8.13 -13.79 -2.04
N LEU A 236 8.89 -14.87 -1.86
CA LEU A 236 8.75 -16.10 -2.65
C LEU A 236 7.41 -16.78 -2.38
N VAL A 237 7.05 -16.98 -1.12
CA VAL A 237 5.77 -17.57 -0.73
C VAL A 237 4.60 -16.72 -1.23
N GLY A 238 4.68 -15.39 -1.07
CA GLY A 238 3.67 -14.47 -1.58
C GLY A 238 3.47 -14.59 -3.09
N TYR A 239 4.56 -14.64 -3.85
CA TYR A 239 4.52 -14.84 -5.29
C TYR A 239 3.90 -16.20 -5.68
N LEU A 240 4.34 -17.29 -5.05
CA LEU A 240 3.81 -18.62 -5.31
C LEU A 240 2.31 -18.73 -4.99
N LEU A 241 1.89 -18.18 -3.85
CA LEU A 241 0.48 -18.15 -3.46
C LEU A 241 -0.36 -17.32 -4.44
N GLU A 242 0.16 -16.20 -4.92
CA GLU A 242 -0.52 -15.37 -5.90
C GLU A 242 -0.72 -16.09 -7.24
N ILE A 243 0.26 -16.87 -7.69
CA ILE A 243 0.21 -17.57 -8.97
C ILE A 243 -0.60 -18.86 -8.88
N PHE A 244 -0.38 -19.69 -7.85
CA PHE A 244 -0.98 -21.02 -7.72
C PHE A 244 -2.28 -21.04 -6.92
N HIS A 245 -2.42 -20.14 -5.92
CA HIS A 245 -3.60 -20.06 -5.05
C HIS A 245 -4.33 -18.72 -5.20
N ALA A 246 -4.54 -18.24 -6.41
CA ALA A 246 -5.13 -16.92 -6.70
C ALA A 246 -6.53 -16.65 -6.07
N LYS A 247 -7.03 -17.54 -5.22
CA LYS A 247 -8.37 -17.51 -4.59
C LYS A 247 -8.27 -17.43 -3.06
N PRO A 248 -8.18 -16.25 -2.46
CA PRO A 248 -8.19 -16.09 -1.00
C PRO A 248 -9.57 -16.45 -0.44
N LYS A 249 -9.65 -17.48 0.41
CA LYS A 249 -10.93 -18.00 0.94
C LYS A 249 -11.38 -17.30 2.22
N LEU A 250 -10.47 -16.76 3.00
CA LEU A 250 -10.70 -16.34 4.39
C LEU A 250 -11.09 -14.85 4.56
N GLN A 251 -11.29 -14.13 3.49
CA GLN A 251 -11.77 -12.75 3.58
C GLN A 251 -13.23 -12.69 4.00
N VAL A 252 -13.53 -11.84 4.98
CA VAL A 252 -14.89 -11.68 5.53
C VAL A 252 -15.82 -11.04 4.50
N LEU A 253 -15.33 -10.00 3.81
CA LEU A 253 -16.11 -9.26 2.82
C LEU A 253 -15.70 -9.65 1.41
N LYS A 254 -16.67 -9.99 0.57
CA LYS A 254 -16.46 -10.33 -0.85
C LYS A 254 -17.58 -9.77 -1.72
N VAL A 255 -17.32 -9.65 -2.99
CA VAL A 255 -18.39 -9.45 -3.98
C VAL A 255 -19.11 -10.78 -4.17
N GLN A 256 -20.37 -10.86 -3.79
CA GLN A 256 -21.22 -12.03 -3.91
C GLN A 256 -22.01 -11.95 -5.23
N LYS A 257 -22.10 -13.09 -5.94
CA LYS A 257 -22.84 -13.22 -7.19
C LYS A 257 -24.04 -14.13 -6.98
N ASN A 258 -25.22 -13.59 -7.17
CA ASN A 258 -26.45 -14.40 -7.21
C ASN A 258 -26.61 -15.00 -8.62
N MET A 259 -26.41 -16.29 -8.72
CA MET A 259 -26.47 -17.01 -10.01
C MET A 259 -27.86 -16.97 -10.64
N ALA A 260 -28.94 -17.01 -9.83
CA ALA A 260 -30.30 -16.97 -10.33
C ALA A 260 -30.70 -15.62 -10.96
N ALA A 261 -30.10 -14.52 -10.48
CA ALA A 261 -30.37 -13.18 -10.97
C ALA A 261 -29.40 -12.75 -12.10
N CYS A 262 -28.34 -13.53 -12.35
CA CYS A 262 -27.30 -13.19 -13.31
C CYS A 262 -27.68 -13.62 -14.74
N ASN A 263 -27.78 -12.65 -15.65
CA ASN A 263 -28.04 -12.90 -17.08
C ASN A 263 -26.77 -13.08 -17.93
N ASN A 264 -25.59 -13.22 -17.30
CA ASN A 264 -24.30 -13.43 -17.97
C ASN A 264 -23.91 -12.37 -19.03
N CYS A 265 -24.39 -11.13 -18.93
CA CYS A 265 -24.14 -10.07 -19.92
C CYS A 265 -22.67 -9.60 -20.00
N GLY A 266 -21.80 -9.90 -19.02
CA GLY A 266 -20.39 -9.58 -19.03
C GLY A 266 -20.03 -8.11 -18.73
N LEU A 267 -20.99 -7.23 -18.42
CA LEU A 267 -20.71 -5.82 -18.09
C LEU A 267 -19.79 -5.65 -16.89
N CYS A 268 -19.91 -6.52 -15.88
CA CYS A 268 -19.09 -6.51 -14.69
C CYS A 268 -17.58 -6.74 -14.99
N MET A 269 -17.26 -7.57 -16.00
CA MET A 269 -15.88 -7.79 -16.43
C MET A 269 -15.31 -6.57 -17.16
N LYS A 270 -16.11 -5.94 -18.02
CA LYS A 270 -15.70 -4.75 -18.79
C LYS A 270 -15.46 -3.53 -17.89
N LYS A 271 -16.14 -3.46 -16.75
CA LYS A 271 -16.01 -2.36 -15.77
C LYS A 271 -14.99 -2.65 -14.68
N CYS A 272 -14.50 -3.88 -14.58
CA CYS A 272 -13.48 -4.24 -13.59
C CYS A 272 -12.11 -3.70 -14.01
N PRO A 273 -11.47 -2.81 -13.24
CA PRO A 273 -10.18 -2.23 -13.60
C PRO A 273 -9.05 -3.28 -13.63
N TYR A 274 -9.23 -4.40 -12.92
CA TYR A 274 -8.28 -5.52 -12.91
C TYR A 274 -8.63 -6.65 -13.86
N HIS A 275 -9.66 -6.50 -14.69
CA HIS A 275 -10.13 -7.50 -15.66
C HIS A 275 -10.34 -8.90 -15.07
N ILE A 276 -10.90 -8.95 -13.86
CA ILE A 276 -11.19 -10.22 -13.18
C ILE A 276 -12.33 -10.92 -13.93
N ASP A 277 -12.18 -12.23 -14.16
CA ASP A 277 -13.24 -13.04 -14.78
C ASP A 277 -14.37 -13.35 -13.77
N ILE A 278 -15.23 -12.34 -13.56
CA ILE A 278 -16.39 -12.43 -12.67
C ILE A 278 -17.46 -13.35 -13.25
N LYS A 279 -17.46 -13.53 -14.58
CA LYS A 279 -18.46 -14.34 -15.26
C LYS A 279 -18.32 -15.82 -14.87
N SER A 280 -17.09 -16.32 -14.77
CA SER A 280 -16.81 -17.70 -14.40
C SER A 280 -16.97 -17.99 -12.90
N CYS A 281 -17.03 -16.95 -12.05
CA CYS A 281 -17.19 -17.14 -10.61
C CYS A 281 -18.56 -17.71 -10.24
N GLN A 282 -18.57 -18.72 -9.39
CA GLN A 282 -19.76 -19.33 -8.80
C GLN A 282 -19.91 -18.86 -7.35
N GLY A 283 -20.88 -18.00 -7.08
CA GLY A 283 -21.16 -17.46 -5.74
C GLY A 283 -20.33 -16.23 -5.40
N ALA A 284 -19.12 -16.39 -4.87
CA ALA A 284 -18.25 -15.28 -4.49
C ALA A 284 -17.18 -14.98 -5.56
N VAL A 285 -16.76 -13.72 -5.65
CA VAL A 285 -15.59 -13.31 -6.46
C VAL A 285 -14.34 -13.50 -5.60
N ASP A 286 -13.68 -14.64 -5.79
CA ASP A 286 -12.48 -15.02 -5.07
C ASP A 286 -11.24 -14.76 -5.94
N SER A 287 -10.84 -13.50 -6.07
CA SER A 287 -9.62 -13.13 -6.79
C SER A 287 -8.69 -12.34 -5.88
N VAL A 288 -7.39 -12.66 -5.95
CA VAL A 288 -6.36 -11.94 -5.19
C VAL A 288 -6.30 -10.45 -5.59
N ASP A 289 -6.62 -10.12 -6.85
CA ASP A 289 -6.61 -8.75 -7.36
C ASP A 289 -7.89 -7.97 -7.03
N CYS A 290 -8.92 -8.61 -6.47
CA CYS A 290 -10.14 -7.90 -6.08
C CYS A 290 -9.86 -6.90 -4.96
N THR A 291 -10.22 -5.63 -5.18
CA THR A 291 -10.03 -4.52 -4.23
C THR A 291 -11.33 -4.10 -3.55
N LEU A 292 -12.45 -4.77 -3.80
CA LEU A 292 -13.79 -4.40 -3.33
C LEU A 292 -14.22 -2.97 -3.75
N CYS A 293 -13.71 -2.46 -4.86
CA CYS A 293 -13.99 -1.09 -5.33
C CYS A 293 -15.45 -0.83 -5.72
N GLY A 294 -16.27 -1.88 -5.88
CA GLY A 294 -17.71 -1.76 -6.16
C GLY A 294 -18.09 -1.46 -7.63
N GLU A 295 -17.14 -1.29 -8.55
CA GLU A 295 -17.44 -0.95 -9.97
C GLU A 295 -18.29 -2.02 -10.67
N CYS A 296 -17.99 -3.29 -10.43
CA CYS A 296 -18.77 -4.40 -10.97
C CYS A 296 -20.20 -4.45 -10.40
N VAL A 297 -20.35 -4.07 -9.13
CA VAL A 297 -21.65 -4.03 -8.44
C VAL A 297 -22.49 -2.87 -8.99
N ALA A 298 -21.91 -1.67 -9.11
CA ALA A 298 -22.58 -0.49 -9.64
C ALA A 298 -23.00 -0.66 -11.12
N SER A 299 -22.22 -1.43 -11.90
CA SER A 299 -22.52 -1.70 -13.31
C SER A 299 -23.52 -2.85 -13.55
N CYS A 300 -23.90 -3.59 -12.50
CA CYS A 300 -24.79 -4.73 -12.63
C CYS A 300 -26.25 -4.31 -12.77
N SER A 301 -26.80 -4.41 -13.99
CA SER A 301 -28.18 -4.01 -14.31
C SER A 301 -29.25 -4.87 -13.62
N THR A 302 -28.94 -6.14 -13.35
CA THR A 302 -29.86 -7.08 -12.72
C THR A 302 -29.77 -7.07 -11.18
N GLY A 303 -28.78 -6.36 -10.60
CA GLY A 303 -28.50 -6.40 -9.16
C GLY A 303 -28.02 -7.76 -8.67
N ALA A 304 -27.52 -8.61 -9.56
CA ALA A 304 -27.00 -9.93 -9.23
C ALA A 304 -25.68 -9.89 -8.42
N LEU A 305 -24.95 -8.76 -8.45
CA LEU A 305 -23.71 -8.55 -7.70
C LEU A 305 -23.95 -7.62 -6.50
N GLN A 306 -23.45 -8.00 -5.36
CA GLN A 306 -23.52 -7.24 -4.11
C GLN A 306 -22.25 -7.45 -3.28
N VAL A 307 -21.84 -6.44 -2.51
CA VAL A 307 -20.81 -6.63 -1.48
C VAL A 307 -21.47 -7.23 -0.26
N GLY A 308 -20.84 -8.22 0.37
CA GLY A 308 -21.38 -8.82 1.58
C GLY A 308 -20.59 -10.01 2.07
N VAL A 309 -20.95 -10.51 3.26
CA VAL A 309 -20.36 -11.69 3.88
C VAL A 309 -20.95 -12.97 3.24
N THR A 310 -22.23 -12.94 2.90
CA THR A 310 -22.96 -14.06 2.29
C THR A 310 -23.79 -13.59 1.10
N ALA A 311 -24.16 -14.53 0.21
CA ALA A 311 -25.02 -14.24 -0.95
C ALA A 311 -26.43 -13.74 -0.58
N LYS A 312 -26.84 -13.88 0.69
CA LYS A 312 -28.14 -13.43 1.22
C LYS A 312 -28.13 -11.97 1.69
N ALA A 313 -26.97 -11.32 1.78
CA ALA A 313 -26.88 -9.91 2.16
C ALA A 313 -27.55 -9.05 1.08
N LYS A 314 -28.75 -8.53 1.37
CA LYS A 314 -29.49 -7.65 0.45
C LYS A 314 -29.54 -6.25 1.02
N GLY A 315 -29.18 -5.25 0.23
CA GLY A 315 -29.36 -3.85 0.58
C GLY A 315 -28.34 -2.91 -0.01
N LYS A 316 -28.73 -1.66 -0.27
CA LYS A 316 -27.84 -0.59 -0.76
C LYS A 316 -26.73 -0.25 0.25
N LEU A 317 -26.98 -0.47 1.55
CA LEU A 317 -26.04 -0.19 2.64
C LEU A 317 -24.74 -1.01 2.51
N TRP A 318 -24.84 -2.26 2.07
CA TRP A 318 -23.68 -3.12 1.86
C TRP A 318 -22.70 -2.60 0.79
N ASN A 319 -23.20 -1.82 -0.17
CA ASN A 319 -22.36 -1.24 -1.23
C ASN A 319 -21.56 -0.02 -0.72
N ILE A 320 -22.02 0.64 0.33
CA ILE A 320 -21.34 1.78 0.98
C ILE A 320 -20.36 1.29 2.05
N LEU A 321 -20.59 0.09 2.59
CA LEU A 321 -19.81 -0.47 3.70
C LEU A 321 -18.28 -0.46 3.46
N PRO A 322 -17.74 -0.84 2.27
CA PRO A 322 -16.29 -0.77 2.04
C PRO A 322 -15.73 0.64 2.21
N ALA A 323 -16.45 1.67 1.73
CA ALA A 323 -16.03 3.06 1.89
C ALA A 323 -16.03 3.50 3.36
N VAL A 324 -17.08 3.17 4.11
CA VAL A 324 -17.17 3.46 5.55
C VAL A 324 -16.06 2.76 6.33
N LEU A 325 -15.84 1.46 6.06
CA LEU A 325 -14.76 0.70 6.70
C LEU A 325 -13.39 1.30 6.42
N THR A 326 -13.17 1.82 5.22
CA THR A 326 -11.90 2.47 4.87
C THR A 326 -11.67 3.71 5.73
N VAL A 327 -12.69 4.56 5.89
CA VAL A 327 -12.62 5.77 6.73
C VAL A 327 -12.38 5.39 8.20
N VAL A 328 -13.13 4.41 8.71
CA VAL A 328 -12.99 3.95 10.10
C VAL A 328 -11.60 3.39 10.38
N LEU A 329 -11.03 2.61 9.46
CA LEU A 329 -9.68 2.03 9.62
C LEU A 329 -8.58 3.10 9.65
N ILE A 330 -8.71 4.13 8.81
CA ILE A 330 -7.76 5.25 8.82
C ILE A 330 -7.91 6.07 10.10
N ALA A 331 -9.14 6.42 10.47
CA ALA A 331 -9.38 7.14 11.71
C ALA A 331 -8.86 6.36 12.93
N PHE A 332 -9.01 5.02 12.93
CA PHE A 332 -8.45 4.16 13.96
C PHE A 332 -6.91 4.17 13.94
N GLY A 333 -6.27 4.08 12.78
CA GLY A 333 -4.81 4.15 12.64
C GLY A 333 -4.26 5.49 13.16
N MET A 334 -4.91 6.60 12.80
CA MET A 334 -4.56 7.94 13.28
C MET A 334 -4.73 8.06 14.80
N TRP A 335 -5.85 7.61 15.34
CA TRP A 335 -6.11 7.64 16.77
C TRP A 335 -5.10 6.79 17.55
N ALA A 336 -4.83 5.57 17.08
CA ALA A 336 -3.86 4.67 17.70
C ALA A 336 -2.45 5.25 17.64
N GLY A 337 -2.05 5.81 16.49
CA GLY A 337 -0.74 6.46 16.32
C GLY A 337 -0.50 7.64 17.26
N GLY A 338 -1.58 8.37 17.60
CA GLY A 338 -1.50 9.47 18.60
C GLY A 338 -1.52 9.02 20.06
N LYS A 339 -1.75 7.72 20.34
CA LYS A 339 -1.80 7.18 21.70
C LYS A 339 -0.61 6.29 22.05
N PHE A 340 -0.04 5.61 21.06
CA PHE A 340 1.06 4.68 21.25
C PHE A 340 2.36 5.32 20.78
N GLU A 341 3.23 5.66 21.72
CA GLU A 341 4.59 6.11 21.45
C GLU A 341 5.51 4.89 21.47
N LEU A 342 6.11 4.57 20.34
CA LEU A 342 7.14 3.54 20.25
C LEU A 342 8.49 4.15 20.62
N PRO A 343 9.41 3.37 21.25
CA PRO A 343 10.74 3.86 21.58
C PRO A 343 11.47 4.25 20.28
N THR A 344 11.73 5.54 20.13
CA THR A 344 12.58 6.09 19.08
C THR A 344 14.02 6.10 19.60
N ILE A 345 14.98 5.70 18.75
CA ILE A 345 16.36 6.09 19.00
C ILE A 345 16.43 7.56 18.59
N ASP A 346 16.53 8.44 19.58
CA ASP A 346 17.18 9.72 19.36
C ASP A 346 18.60 9.40 18.93
N MET A 347 18.87 9.39 17.63
CA MET A 347 20.24 9.54 17.18
C MET A 347 20.63 10.96 17.54
N LYS A 348 21.06 11.14 18.78
CA LYS A 348 21.85 12.28 19.12
C LYS A 348 23.11 12.12 18.31
N TRP A 349 23.22 12.90 17.24
CA TRP A 349 24.45 13.05 16.51
C TRP A 349 25.44 13.68 17.48
N GLY A 350 26.07 12.83 18.32
CA GLY A 350 27.20 13.22 19.10
C GLY A 350 28.44 13.03 18.28
N MET A 351 29.23 14.04 18.12
CA MET A 351 30.59 13.89 17.60
C MET A 351 31.41 13.16 18.66
N GLU A 352 31.77 11.89 18.37
CA GLU A 352 32.74 11.17 19.20
C GLU A 352 34.07 11.88 19.09
N VAL A 353 34.44 12.60 20.11
CA VAL A 353 35.78 13.20 20.22
C VAL A 353 36.68 12.17 20.86
N MET A 354 37.56 11.56 20.07
CA MET A 354 38.62 10.68 20.60
C MET A 354 39.69 11.52 21.28
N GLY A 355 39.97 11.24 22.54
CA GLY A 355 41.11 11.81 23.25
C GLY A 355 42.44 11.28 22.70
N PRO A 356 43.58 11.89 23.06
CA PRO A 356 44.89 11.50 22.54
C PRO A 356 45.28 10.05 22.87
N ASP A 357 44.62 9.41 23.82
CA ASP A 357 44.85 8.00 24.21
C ASP A 357 43.85 7.02 23.62
N SER A 358 43.14 7.39 22.53
CA SER A 358 42.06 6.60 21.91
C SER A 358 40.90 6.22 22.84
N THR A 359 40.75 6.94 23.93
CA THR A 359 39.64 6.80 24.87
C THR A 359 38.49 7.76 24.49
N MET A 360 37.26 7.28 24.51
CA MET A 360 36.07 8.11 24.28
C MET A 360 35.94 9.13 25.40
N VAL A 361 36.07 10.42 25.11
CA VAL A 361 36.10 11.47 26.12
C VAL A 361 34.73 12.08 26.36
N LYS A 362 33.89 12.25 25.34
CA LYS A 362 32.53 12.79 25.49
C LYS A 362 31.71 12.68 24.18
N VAL A 363 30.43 12.36 24.32
CA VAL A 363 29.43 12.59 23.27
C VAL A 363 28.88 13.98 23.47
N VAL A 364 29.10 14.89 22.53
CA VAL A 364 28.59 16.26 22.56
C VAL A 364 27.29 16.32 21.75
N ASP A 365 26.23 16.77 22.36
CA ASP A 365 24.95 16.99 21.67
C ASP A 365 25.09 18.15 20.68
N MET A 366 24.48 18.04 19.48
CA MET A 366 24.52 19.14 18.50
C MET A 366 23.89 20.43 19.04
N ASP A 367 22.93 20.33 19.96
CA ASP A 367 22.31 21.48 20.60
C ASP A 367 23.27 22.20 21.58
N ASP A 368 24.32 21.51 22.06
CA ASP A 368 25.34 22.05 22.91
C ASP A 368 26.55 22.66 22.16
N LEU A 369 26.58 22.55 20.81
CA LEU A 369 27.66 23.06 19.97
C LEU A 369 27.82 24.59 20.03
N GLU A 370 26.77 25.33 20.35
CA GLU A 370 26.88 26.79 20.58
C GLU A 370 27.68 27.16 21.84
N THR A 371 27.91 26.23 22.76
CA THR A 371 28.62 26.46 24.01
C THR A 371 30.04 25.92 24.05
N VAL A 372 30.43 25.12 23.06
CA VAL A 372 31.79 24.59 22.93
C VAL A 372 32.70 25.66 22.32
N THR A 373 33.36 26.43 23.14
CA THR A 373 34.37 27.38 22.73
C THR A 373 35.52 26.68 22.00
N ILE A 374 35.93 27.24 20.87
CA ILE A 374 36.97 26.74 19.94
C ILE A 374 38.34 26.51 20.63
N GLU A 375 38.53 26.91 21.88
CA GLU A 375 39.76 26.69 22.65
C GLU A 375 40.05 25.22 22.99
N GLY A 376 39.03 24.36 23.10
CA GLY A 376 39.19 22.90 23.29
C GLY A 376 39.63 22.13 22.04
N LEU A 377 39.44 22.68 20.85
CA LEU A 377 39.79 22.08 19.56
C LEU A 377 41.20 22.38 19.06
N ARG A 378 41.92 23.30 19.72
CA ARG A 378 43.31 23.70 19.36
C ARG A 378 44.41 22.89 20.00
N SER A 379 44.09 21.92 20.82
CA SER A 379 45.08 21.05 21.51
C SER A 379 45.13 19.62 20.95
N VAL A 380 44.69 19.40 19.71
CA VAL A 380 44.90 18.14 18.98
C VAL A 380 45.76 18.38 17.76
#